data_ddcdfde7788b53310244a6174e1d7cb5
#
_entry.id   ddcdfde7788b53310244a6174e1d7cb5
#
_cell.length_a   1.000
_cell.length_b   1.000
_cell.length_c   1.000
_cell.angle_alpha   90.00
_cell.angle_beta   90.00
_cell.angle_gamma   90.00
#
_symmetry.space_group_name_H-M   'P 1'
#
loop_
_entity.id
_entity.type
_entity.pdbx_description
1 polymer ?
#
loop_
_entity_poly.entity_id
_entity_poly.type
_entity_poly.pdbx_seq_one_letter_code
_entity_poly.pdbx_strand_id
1 'polypeptide(L)'
;MDRRTLLSALACWPAARVCAQEGASRPRLKISIGTLRREIAQRFPLDLALAGVAQLRIATPLLTLLPASQQVASTFALQLAGPQLEPQAGEVDVAFRLRFEPSDRTVRAHRIELLAVRWAGLAPEMAQIVHGLLPQLVRDSLGDVVLYRFADRELALADTMGFQPDELVVLSDGVLVRFAPKPLISAEPPQPKK
;
A
#
# COMPACT_ATOMS: atom_id res chain seq x y z
N MET A 1 -66.41 -58.46 -3.65
CA MET A 1 -66.20 -57.63 -4.86
C MET A 1 -65.06 -56.68 -4.57
N ASP A 2 -63.98 -56.97 -5.20
CA ASP A 2 -62.61 -56.40 -4.97
C ASP A 2 -62.46 -55.03 -5.54
N ARG A 3 -61.67 -54.20 -4.89
CA ARG A 3 -60.95 -53.14 -5.53
C ARG A 3 -59.57 -52.91 -4.84
N ARG A 4 -58.57 -53.44 -5.52
CA ARG A 4 -57.18 -53.21 -5.30
C ARG A 4 -56.85 -51.71 -5.59
N THR A 5 -56.38 -51.00 -4.68
CA THR A 5 -55.70 -49.70 -4.88
C THR A 5 -54.21 -49.83 -4.64
N LEU A 6 -53.44 -49.82 -5.69
CA LEU A 6 -52.00 -49.75 -5.73
C LEU A 6 -51.56 -48.31 -5.35
N LEU A 7 -50.98 -48.14 -4.18
CA LEU A 7 -50.31 -46.91 -3.78
C LEU A 7 -48.84 -46.93 -4.27
N SER A 8 -48.59 -46.19 -5.34
CA SER A 8 -47.27 -45.93 -5.84
C SER A 8 -46.57 -44.92 -4.90
N ALA A 9 -45.63 -45.38 -4.10
CA ALA A 9 -44.78 -44.53 -3.30
C ALA A 9 -43.71 -43.90 -4.20
N LEU A 10 -43.88 -42.61 -4.53
CA LEU A 10 -42.78 -41.77 -5.09
C LEU A 10 -41.77 -41.52 -4.00
N ALA A 11 -40.61 -42.16 -4.13
CA ALA A 11 -39.42 -41.84 -3.31
C ALA A 11 -38.89 -40.48 -3.74
N CYS A 12 -39.19 -39.46 -2.97
CA CYS A 12 -38.57 -38.12 -3.08
C CYS A 12 -37.14 -38.18 -2.50
N TRP A 13 -36.16 -38.33 -3.36
CA TRP A 13 -34.74 -38.26 -2.96
C TRP A 13 -34.41 -36.80 -2.71
N PRO A 14 -34.00 -36.39 -1.50
CA PRO A 14 -33.49 -35.04 -1.28
C PRO A 14 -32.17 -34.95 -2.00
N ALA A 15 -32.10 -34.14 -3.06
CA ALA A 15 -30.87 -33.71 -3.65
C ALA A 15 -30.09 -32.88 -2.59
N ALA A 16 -29.16 -33.53 -1.89
CA ALA A 16 -28.20 -32.87 -1.04
C ALA A 16 -27.42 -31.89 -1.92
N ARG A 17 -27.81 -30.63 -1.84
CA ARG A 17 -26.94 -29.54 -2.34
C ARG A 17 -25.64 -29.61 -1.56
N VAL A 18 -24.62 -30.20 -2.15
CA VAL A 18 -23.26 -30.02 -1.75
C VAL A 18 -22.98 -28.53 -1.97
N CYS A 19 -23.17 -27.73 -0.92
CA CYS A 19 -22.52 -26.42 -0.83
C CYS A 19 -21.03 -26.69 -0.89
N ALA A 20 -20.46 -26.59 -2.09
CA ALA A 20 -19.02 -26.49 -2.23
C ALA A 20 -18.59 -25.32 -1.35
N GLN A 21 -17.93 -25.63 -0.23
CA GLN A 21 -17.21 -24.66 0.56
C GLN A 21 -16.05 -24.13 -0.30
N GLU A 22 -16.36 -23.21 -1.20
CA GLU A 22 -15.38 -22.33 -1.82
C GLU A 22 -14.85 -21.39 -0.76
N GLY A 23 -13.88 -21.84 -0.01
CA GLY A 23 -13.33 -21.07 1.06
C GLY A 23 -12.13 -21.73 1.71
N ALA A 24 -11.23 -22.33 0.95
CA ALA A 24 -9.85 -22.41 1.44
C ALA A 24 -9.47 -20.97 1.78
N SER A 25 -9.44 -20.64 3.08
CA SER A 25 -9.19 -19.27 3.56
C SER A 25 -7.80 -18.88 3.08
N ARG A 26 -7.75 -18.07 2.01
CA ARG A 26 -6.50 -17.55 1.46
C ARG A 26 -5.69 -16.91 2.59
N PRO A 27 -4.39 -17.09 2.62
CA PRO A 27 -3.54 -16.43 3.61
C PRO A 27 -3.81 -14.93 3.65
N ARG A 28 -3.77 -14.36 4.86
CA ARG A 28 -3.95 -12.93 5.09
C ARG A 28 -2.95 -12.49 6.13
N LEU A 29 -2.35 -11.34 5.92
CA LEU A 29 -1.44 -10.72 6.88
C LEU A 29 -1.91 -9.30 7.15
N LYS A 30 -1.98 -8.87 8.40
CA LYS A 30 -2.34 -7.51 8.78
C LYS A 30 -1.11 -6.77 9.30
N ILE A 31 -0.80 -5.64 8.67
CA ILE A 31 0.22 -4.70 9.10
C ILE A 31 -0.48 -3.57 9.85
N SER A 32 -0.20 -3.41 11.15
CA SER A 32 -0.83 -2.36 11.95
C SER A 32 -0.32 -0.97 11.56
N ILE A 33 -1.15 0.07 11.77
CA ILE A 33 -0.73 1.48 11.58
C ILE A 33 0.48 1.82 12.47
N GLY A 34 0.56 1.25 13.67
CA GLY A 34 1.69 1.46 14.58
C GLY A 34 3.00 0.90 14.02
N THR A 35 2.95 -0.23 13.33
CA THR A 35 4.11 -0.79 12.63
C THR A 35 4.56 0.10 11.47
N LEU A 36 3.61 0.54 10.62
CA LEU A 36 3.91 1.46 9.53
C LEU A 36 4.54 2.77 10.01
N ARG A 37 4.00 3.36 11.08
CA ARG A 37 4.56 4.58 11.69
C ARG A 37 5.99 4.39 12.18
N ARG A 38 6.31 3.27 12.82
CA ARG A 38 7.67 2.97 13.30
C ARG A 38 8.65 2.81 12.15
N GLU A 39 8.27 2.09 11.10
CA GLU A 39 9.14 1.88 9.92
C GLU A 39 9.43 3.21 9.20
N ILE A 40 8.44 4.07 9.06
CA ILE A 40 8.60 5.39 8.48
C ILE A 40 9.48 6.28 9.37
N ALA A 41 9.25 6.29 10.69
CA ALA A 41 10.01 7.12 11.62
C ALA A 41 11.53 6.85 11.58
N GLN A 42 11.96 5.65 11.21
CA GLN A 42 13.38 5.31 11.06
C GLN A 42 14.07 6.03 9.89
N ARG A 43 13.31 6.61 8.97
CA ARG A 43 13.83 7.25 7.73
C ARG A 43 13.75 8.76 7.77
N PHE A 44 13.06 9.30 8.75
CA PHE A 44 12.93 10.74 8.99
C PHE A 44 13.64 11.15 10.27
N PRO A 45 14.10 12.42 10.39
CA PRO A 45 13.91 13.50 9.42
C PRO A 45 14.80 13.33 8.17
N LEU A 46 14.35 13.92 7.05
CA LEU A 46 15.13 14.05 5.82
C LEU A 46 15.61 15.49 5.66
N ASP A 47 16.87 15.66 5.33
CA ASP A 47 17.46 16.96 5.01
C ASP A 47 17.82 17.00 3.52
N LEU A 48 17.21 17.92 2.78
CA LEU A 48 17.38 18.09 1.34
C LEU A 48 17.99 19.45 1.03
N ALA A 49 19.03 19.48 0.22
CA ALA A 49 19.59 20.72 -0.29
C ALA A 49 18.77 21.23 -1.47
N LEU A 50 18.29 22.48 -1.43
CA LEU A 50 17.58 23.14 -2.49
C LEU A 50 18.54 24.06 -3.27
N ALA A 51 18.97 23.60 -4.44
CA ALA A 51 19.79 24.37 -5.39
C ALA A 51 21.03 25.05 -4.76
N GLY A 52 21.54 24.55 -3.64
CA GLY A 52 22.70 25.12 -2.92
C GLY A 52 22.42 26.43 -2.16
N VAL A 53 21.21 26.96 -2.19
CA VAL A 53 20.83 28.24 -1.58
C VAL A 53 20.02 28.07 -0.29
N ALA A 54 19.39 26.92 -0.10
CA ALA A 54 18.59 26.61 1.09
C ALA A 54 18.63 25.12 1.43
N GLN A 55 18.23 24.80 2.63
CA GLN A 55 18.02 23.44 3.13
C GLN A 55 16.57 23.27 3.51
N LEU A 56 15.98 22.17 3.05
CA LEU A 56 14.62 21.75 3.39
C LEU A 56 14.71 20.55 4.32
N ARG A 57 14.27 20.70 5.54
CA ARG A 57 14.11 19.62 6.50
C ARG A 57 12.68 19.13 6.51
N ILE A 58 12.49 17.83 6.34
CA ILE A 58 11.18 17.17 6.37
C ILE A 58 11.12 16.34 7.64
N ALA A 59 10.19 16.68 8.54
CA ALA A 59 10.00 15.95 9.78
C ALA A 59 9.29 14.61 9.55
N THR A 60 9.28 13.76 10.58
CA THR A 60 8.54 12.49 10.57
C THR A 60 7.07 12.74 10.28
N PRO A 61 6.48 12.09 9.25
CA PRO A 61 5.11 12.36 8.85
C PRO A 61 4.07 11.78 9.80
N LEU A 62 2.93 12.44 9.86
CA LEU A 62 1.72 11.90 10.47
C LEU A 62 0.92 11.12 9.44
N LEU A 63 0.74 9.80 9.65
CA LEU A 63 -0.03 8.94 8.76
C LEU A 63 -1.49 8.84 9.18
N THR A 64 -2.38 8.94 8.19
CA THR A 64 -3.81 8.70 8.31
C THR A 64 -4.26 7.69 7.26
N LEU A 65 -4.99 6.66 7.69
CA LEU A 65 -5.53 5.64 6.78
C LEU A 65 -6.90 6.10 6.25
N LEU A 66 -7.10 5.97 4.94
CA LEU A 66 -8.34 6.35 4.24
C LEU A 66 -8.96 5.12 3.57
N PRO A 67 -9.72 4.28 4.31
CA PRO A 67 -10.28 3.04 3.78
C PRO A 67 -11.21 3.25 2.59
N ALA A 68 -12.01 4.33 2.60
CA ALA A 68 -12.99 4.61 1.55
C ALA A 68 -12.35 4.82 0.16
N SER A 69 -11.17 5.46 0.11
CA SER A 69 -10.41 5.70 -1.13
C SER A 69 -9.27 4.71 -1.37
N GLN A 70 -9.05 3.78 -0.42
CA GLN A 70 -7.92 2.84 -0.43
C GLN A 70 -6.58 3.57 -0.55
N GLN A 71 -6.42 4.66 0.20
CA GLN A 71 -5.24 5.52 0.23
C GLN A 71 -4.72 5.69 1.65
N VAL A 72 -3.49 6.13 1.74
CA VAL A 72 -2.87 6.65 2.97
C VAL A 72 -2.62 8.12 2.74
N ALA A 73 -3.13 8.97 3.63
CA ALA A 73 -2.78 10.38 3.68
C ALA A 73 -1.61 10.59 4.65
N SER A 74 -0.80 11.58 4.37
CA SER A 74 0.36 11.94 5.18
C SER A 74 0.55 13.44 5.20
N THR A 75 0.72 13.99 6.41
CA THR A 75 1.10 15.39 6.62
C THR A 75 2.55 15.44 7.03
N PHE A 76 3.35 16.19 6.28
CA PHE A 76 4.77 16.43 6.55
C PHE A 76 4.95 17.87 7.03
N ALA A 77 5.51 18.03 8.22
CA ALA A 77 6.01 19.34 8.66
C ALA A 77 7.37 19.61 8.01
N LEU A 78 7.52 20.78 7.44
CA LEU A 78 8.68 21.23 6.69
C LEU A 78 9.35 22.41 7.40
N GLN A 79 10.67 22.47 7.32
CA GLN A 79 11.47 23.64 7.74
C GLN A 79 12.41 24.00 6.59
N LEU A 80 12.27 25.23 6.09
CA LEU A 80 13.16 25.81 5.09
C LEU A 80 14.09 26.80 5.77
N ALA A 81 15.40 26.64 5.60
CA ALA A 81 16.40 27.54 6.14
C ALA A 81 17.53 27.74 5.13
N GLY A 82 18.23 28.87 5.22
CA GLY A 82 19.37 29.18 4.35
C GLY A 82 20.22 30.31 4.92
N PRO A 83 21.41 30.60 4.33
CA PRO A 83 22.35 31.62 4.85
C PRO A 83 21.74 33.02 4.90
N GLN A 84 20.78 33.33 4.06
CA GLN A 84 20.09 34.63 3.97
C GLN A 84 18.56 34.48 4.12
N LEU A 85 18.09 33.35 4.63
CA LEU A 85 16.70 33.05 4.81
C LEU A 85 16.44 32.69 6.26
N GLU A 86 15.60 33.50 6.93
CA GLU A 86 15.08 33.16 8.24
C GLU A 86 14.32 31.83 8.16
N PRO A 87 14.46 30.94 9.16
CA PRO A 87 13.78 29.65 9.16
C PRO A 87 12.29 29.80 8.97
N GLN A 88 11.75 29.18 7.94
CA GLN A 88 10.34 29.16 7.60
C GLN A 88 9.72 27.80 7.83
N ALA A 89 8.61 27.76 8.53
CA ALA A 89 7.85 26.53 8.74
C ALA A 89 6.75 26.39 7.69
N GLY A 90 6.56 25.17 7.22
CA GLY A 90 5.53 24.83 6.27
C GLY A 90 4.97 23.43 6.53
N GLU A 91 3.91 23.11 5.83
CA GLU A 91 3.29 21.79 5.84
C GLU A 91 2.93 21.36 4.43
N VAL A 92 3.04 20.07 4.19
CA VAL A 92 2.62 19.42 2.94
C VAL A 92 1.75 18.24 3.26
N ASP A 93 0.57 18.21 2.65
CA ASP A 93 -0.32 17.06 2.68
C ASP A 93 -0.21 16.30 1.36
N VAL A 94 -0.05 14.99 1.46
CA VAL A 94 -0.05 14.08 0.32
C VAL A 94 -1.00 12.92 0.58
N ALA A 95 -1.53 12.34 -0.49
CA ALA A 95 -2.18 11.04 -0.45
C ALA A 95 -1.47 10.09 -1.42
N PHE A 96 -1.44 8.81 -1.10
CA PHE A 96 -0.84 7.80 -1.95
C PHE A 96 -1.53 6.45 -1.77
N ARG A 97 -1.43 5.62 -2.79
CA ARG A 97 -1.79 4.21 -2.70
C ARG A 97 -0.60 3.36 -2.31
N LEU A 98 -0.88 2.17 -1.82
CA LEU A 98 0.15 1.20 -1.48
C LEU A 98 0.33 0.21 -2.62
N ARG A 99 1.58 -0.20 -2.86
CA ARG A 99 1.93 -1.25 -3.80
C ARG A 99 2.91 -2.21 -3.16
N PHE A 100 2.70 -3.50 -3.38
CA PHE A 100 3.69 -4.52 -3.05
C PHE A 100 4.71 -4.60 -4.19
N GLU A 101 6.00 -4.61 -3.83
CA GLU A 101 7.12 -4.82 -4.75
C GLU A 101 7.72 -6.20 -4.52
N PRO A 102 7.47 -7.16 -5.44
CA PRO A 102 7.93 -8.54 -5.26
C PRO A 102 9.45 -8.70 -5.23
N SER A 103 10.18 -7.86 -5.96
CA SER A 103 11.64 -7.96 -6.15
C SER A 103 12.41 -7.85 -4.84
N ASP A 104 11.94 -7.04 -3.90
CA ASP A 104 12.57 -6.81 -2.59
C ASP A 104 11.62 -7.02 -1.40
N ARG A 105 10.42 -7.56 -1.66
CA ARG A 105 9.38 -7.89 -0.66
C ARG A 105 8.99 -6.70 0.20
N THR A 106 8.79 -5.55 -0.44
CA THR A 106 8.44 -4.31 0.25
C THR A 106 7.05 -3.79 -0.13
N VAL A 107 6.47 -3.01 0.79
CA VAL A 107 5.31 -2.16 0.50
C VAL A 107 5.82 -0.74 0.30
N ARG A 108 5.47 -0.16 -0.84
CA ARG A 108 5.91 1.19 -1.23
C ARG A 108 4.73 2.11 -1.53
N ALA A 109 4.96 3.42 -1.41
CA ALA A 109 4.02 4.43 -1.88
C ALA A 109 3.92 4.39 -3.41
N HIS A 110 2.70 4.52 -3.91
CA HIS A 110 2.39 4.52 -5.34
C HIS A 110 1.29 5.54 -5.64
N ARG A 111 1.33 6.18 -6.82
CA ARG A 111 0.37 7.22 -7.23
C ARG A 111 0.23 8.31 -6.17
N ILE A 112 1.35 9.01 -5.95
CA ILE A 112 1.43 10.07 -4.96
C ILE A 112 0.75 11.32 -5.52
N GLU A 113 -0.18 11.85 -4.75
CA GLU A 113 -0.96 13.05 -5.04
C GLU A 113 -0.62 14.11 -3.99
N LEU A 114 -0.23 15.30 -4.44
CA LEU A 114 -0.03 16.46 -3.58
C LEU A 114 -1.40 17.10 -3.34
N LEU A 115 -1.86 17.11 -2.09
CA LEU A 115 -3.17 17.64 -1.72
C LEU A 115 -3.12 19.12 -1.36
N ALA A 116 -2.14 19.52 -0.55
CA ALA A 116 -1.99 20.89 -0.11
C ALA A 116 -0.54 21.22 0.24
N VAL A 117 -0.19 22.48 0.07
CA VAL A 117 1.07 23.07 0.50
C VAL A 117 0.74 24.34 1.28
N ARG A 118 1.22 24.42 2.50
CA ARG A 118 0.98 25.56 3.40
C ARG A 118 2.32 26.08 3.90
N TRP A 119 2.52 27.39 3.76
CA TRP A 119 3.68 28.11 4.33
C TRP A 119 3.18 29.38 5.01
N ALA A 120 3.68 29.65 6.20
CA ALA A 120 3.44 30.90 6.90
C ALA A 120 4.64 31.84 6.62
N GLY A 121 4.37 33.00 6.02
CA GLY A 121 5.35 34.07 5.89
C GLY A 121 6.43 33.90 4.81
N LEU A 122 6.27 32.93 3.89
CA LEU A 122 7.21 32.77 2.79
C LEU A 122 7.06 33.92 1.77
N ALA A 123 8.18 34.56 1.40
CA ALA A 123 8.18 35.59 0.36
C ALA A 123 7.64 35.05 -0.96
N PRO A 124 6.87 35.87 -1.74
CA PRO A 124 6.20 35.40 -2.97
C PRO A 124 7.15 34.71 -3.97
N GLU A 125 8.37 35.22 -4.15
CA GLU A 125 9.35 34.68 -5.07
C GLU A 125 9.82 33.28 -4.61
N MET A 126 10.06 33.12 -3.30
CA MET A 126 10.45 31.84 -2.72
C MET A 126 9.29 30.85 -2.76
N ALA A 127 8.06 31.33 -2.53
CA ALA A 127 6.86 30.49 -2.64
C ALA A 127 6.71 29.90 -4.06
N GLN A 128 6.94 30.69 -5.11
CA GLN A 128 6.90 30.18 -6.49
C GLN A 128 7.95 29.09 -6.74
N ILE A 129 9.18 29.27 -6.26
CA ILE A 129 10.26 28.28 -6.37
C ILE A 129 9.86 26.98 -5.64
N VAL A 130 9.41 27.09 -4.41
CA VAL A 130 9.00 25.93 -3.62
C VAL A 130 7.82 25.21 -4.27
N HIS A 131 6.78 25.94 -4.68
CA HIS A 131 5.62 25.35 -5.36
C HIS A 131 5.98 24.67 -6.69
N GLY A 132 6.96 25.20 -7.43
CA GLY A 132 7.45 24.60 -8.67
C GLY A 132 8.24 23.31 -8.47
N LEU A 133 9.08 23.24 -7.42
CA LEU A 133 9.96 22.10 -7.16
C LEU A 133 9.32 21.01 -6.32
N LEU A 134 8.44 21.39 -5.40
CA LEU A 134 7.90 20.47 -4.39
C LEU A 134 7.15 19.25 -4.97
N PRO A 135 6.32 19.37 -6.02
CA PRO A 135 5.64 18.22 -6.60
C PRO A 135 6.60 17.15 -7.15
N GLN A 136 7.73 17.56 -7.70
CA GLN A 136 8.75 16.63 -8.17
C GLN A 136 9.52 16.02 -7.01
N LEU A 137 9.98 16.84 -6.05
CA LEU A 137 10.64 16.36 -4.84
C LEU A 137 9.79 15.35 -4.07
N VAL A 138 8.49 15.61 -3.93
CA VAL A 138 7.56 14.69 -3.28
C VAL A 138 7.48 13.37 -4.04
N ARG A 139 7.35 13.40 -5.36
CA ARG A 139 7.32 12.16 -6.17
C ARG A 139 8.62 11.37 -6.07
N ASP A 140 9.76 12.05 -6.22
CA ASP A 140 11.08 11.42 -6.22
C ASP A 140 11.46 10.89 -4.84
N SER A 141 11.14 11.65 -3.77
CA SER A 141 11.48 11.25 -2.39
C SER A 141 10.54 10.19 -1.83
N LEU A 142 9.25 10.21 -2.17
CA LEU A 142 8.26 9.28 -1.62
C LEU A 142 8.05 8.05 -2.50
N GLY A 143 8.29 8.13 -3.82
CA GLY A 143 8.10 7.00 -4.74
C GLY A 143 8.98 5.79 -4.41
N ASP A 144 10.15 6.02 -3.83
CA ASP A 144 11.10 4.99 -3.40
C ASP A 144 11.03 4.68 -1.89
N VAL A 145 10.16 5.37 -1.15
CA VAL A 145 10.02 5.12 0.29
C VAL A 145 9.40 3.75 0.53
N VAL A 146 10.20 2.87 1.13
CA VAL A 146 9.73 1.60 1.66
C VAL A 146 8.96 1.86 2.95
N LEU A 147 7.65 1.62 2.93
CA LEU A 147 6.76 1.79 4.08
C LEU A 147 6.78 0.58 5.01
N TYR A 148 7.04 -0.60 4.44
CA TYR A 148 7.16 -1.84 5.17
C TYR A 148 8.00 -2.84 4.39
N ARG A 149 8.83 -3.62 5.09
CA ARG A 149 9.58 -4.76 4.53
C ARG A 149 9.14 -6.04 5.20
N PHE A 150 8.68 -6.98 4.40
CA PHE A 150 8.33 -8.30 4.91
C PHE A 150 9.57 -9.06 5.36
N ALA A 151 9.53 -9.61 6.56
CA ALA A 151 10.50 -10.60 6.97
C ALA A 151 10.22 -11.94 6.25
N ASP A 152 11.26 -12.74 6.01
CA ASP A 152 11.12 -14.04 5.31
C ASP A 152 10.09 -14.95 5.98
N ARG A 153 10.06 -14.98 7.30
CA ARG A 153 9.11 -15.77 8.11
C ARG A 153 7.64 -15.38 7.88
N GLU A 154 7.36 -14.12 7.53
CA GLU A 154 5.99 -13.62 7.32
C GLU A 154 5.41 -14.11 6.00
N LEU A 155 6.26 -14.35 5.01
CA LEU A 155 5.87 -14.86 3.72
C LEU A 155 6.08 -16.37 3.58
N ALA A 156 6.91 -17.00 4.42
CA ALA A 156 7.33 -18.40 4.29
C ALA A 156 6.15 -19.38 4.18
N LEU A 157 5.12 -19.21 5.02
CA LEU A 157 3.94 -20.08 4.98
C LEU A 157 3.17 -19.91 3.66
N ALA A 158 2.92 -18.69 3.25
CA ALA A 158 2.22 -18.41 2.00
C ALA A 158 3.04 -18.90 0.78
N ASP A 159 4.34 -18.66 0.78
CA ASP A 159 5.27 -19.13 -0.25
C ASP A 159 5.26 -20.65 -0.39
N THR A 160 5.30 -21.37 0.74
CA THR A 160 5.26 -22.85 0.76
C THR A 160 3.93 -23.38 0.23
N MET A 161 2.83 -22.66 0.47
CA MET A 161 1.50 -22.99 -0.04
C MET A 161 1.27 -22.55 -1.49
N GLY A 162 2.27 -21.95 -2.15
CA GLY A 162 2.17 -21.46 -3.53
C GLY A 162 1.39 -20.14 -3.68
N PHE A 163 1.35 -19.33 -2.62
CA PHE A 163 0.73 -18.01 -2.63
C PHE A 163 1.77 -16.88 -2.63
N GLN A 164 1.38 -15.73 -3.14
CA GLN A 164 2.16 -14.49 -3.10
C GLN A 164 1.26 -13.31 -2.71
N PRO A 165 1.83 -12.24 -2.11
CA PRO A 165 1.09 -11.00 -1.90
C PRO A 165 0.56 -10.44 -3.23
N ASP A 166 -0.71 -10.02 -3.26
CA ASP A 166 -1.38 -9.56 -4.46
C ASP A 166 -2.05 -8.21 -4.22
N GLU A 167 -2.93 -8.13 -3.24
CA GLU A 167 -3.73 -6.94 -2.96
C GLU A 167 -3.43 -6.39 -1.57
N LEU A 168 -3.28 -5.06 -1.48
CA LEU A 168 -3.16 -4.32 -0.24
C LEU A 168 -4.44 -3.53 0.02
N VAL A 169 -5.17 -3.91 1.07
CA VAL A 169 -6.44 -3.27 1.45
C VAL A 169 -6.22 -2.37 2.65
N VAL A 170 -6.49 -1.08 2.51
CA VAL A 170 -6.39 -0.11 3.61
C VAL A 170 -7.62 -0.24 4.51
N LEU A 171 -7.38 -0.54 5.80
CA LEU A 171 -8.38 -0.61 6.86
C LEU A 171 -8.24 0.62 7.78
N SER A 172 -9.16 0.79 8.72
CA SER A 172 -9.11 1.90 9.69
C SER A 172 -7.94 1.82 10.68
N ASP A 173 -7.37 0.62 10.89
CA ASP A 173 -6.34 0.36 11.90
C ASP A 173 -5.06 -0.27 11.34
N GLY A 174 -4.96 -0.41 10.02
CA GLY A 174 -3.81 -0.99 9.36
C GLY A 174 -4.02 -1.31 7.89
N VAL A 175 -3.14 -2.12 7.35
CA VAL A 175 -3.20 -2.60 5.97
C VAL A 175 -3.32 -4.12 5.98
N LEU A 176 -4.31 -4.65 5.30
CA LEU A 176 -4.51 -6.08 5.09
C LEU A 176 -3.85 -6.48 3.77
N VAL A 177 -2.91 -7.39 3.86
CA VAL A 177 -2.28 -8.04 2.70
C VAL A 177 -3.09 -9.28 2.36
N ARG A 178 -3.64 -9.33 1.17
CA ARG A 178 -4.28 -10.51 0.59
C ARG A 178 -3.31 -11.24 -0.31
N PHE A 179 -3.40 -12.55 -0.33
CA PHE A 179 -2.53 -13.38 -1.14
C PHE A 179 -3.32 -14.04 -2.27
N ALA A 180 -2.70 -14.14 -3.44
CA ALA A 180 -3.21 -14.90 -4.58
C ALA A 180 -2.27 -16.08 -4.89
N PRO A 181 -2.74 -17.14 -5.55
CA PRO A 181 -1.88 -18.20 -6.05
C PRO A 181 -0.79 -17.62 -6.97
N LYS A 182 0.42 -18.11 -6.83
CA LYS A 182 1.50 -17.76 -7.77
C LYS A 182 1.09 -18.17 -9.18
N PRO A 183 1.39 -17.36 -10.21
CA PRO A 183 1.15 -17.76 -11.58
C PRO A 183 1.95 -19.03 -11.86
N LEU A 184 1.28 -20.05 -12.39
CA LEU A 184 1.98 -21.21 -12.90
C LEU A 184 2.86 -20.72 -14.04
N ILE A 185 4.18 -20.84 -13.89
CA ILE A 185 5.10 -20.59 -14.99
C ILE A 185 4.76 -21.68 -16.00
N SER A 186 4.00 -21.34 -17.04
CA SER A 186 3.80 -22.21 -18.18
C SER A 186 5.19 -22.51 -18.73
N ALA A 187 5.65 -23.76 -18.55
CA ALA A 187 6.86 -24.20 -19.16
C ALA A 187 6.74 -23.92 -20.67
N GLU A 188 7.58 -23.05 -21.16
CA GLU A 188 7.67 -22.76 -22.60
C GLU A 188 7.80 -24.10 -23.33
N PRO A 189 6.95 -24.44 -24.31
CA PRO A 189 7.06 -25.71 -25.02
C PRO A 189 8.42 -25.78 -25.67
N PRO A 190 9.10 -26.94 -25.61
CA PRO A 190 10.43 -27.11 -26.17
C PRO A 190 10.39 -26.74 -27.65
N GLN A 191 11.20 -25.75 -28.04
CA GLN A 191 11.35 -25.36 -29.44
C GLN A 191 11.86 -26.56 -30.24
N PRO A 192 11.24 -26.91 -31.37
CA PRO A 192 11.73 -27.98 -32.23
C PRO A 192 13.13 -27.60 -32.77
N LYS A 193 14.14 -28.38 -32.43
CA LYS A 193 15.47 -28.25 -33.01
C LYS A 193 15.35 -28.45 -34.52
N LYS A 194 15.72 -27.43 -35.29
CA LYS A 194 15.97 -27.54 -36.73
C LYS A 194 17.28 -28.25 -36.98
#